data_f990f3a5433d695bf78e88e2ef24b4f6
#
_entry.id   f990f3a5433d695bf78e88e2ef24b4f6
#
_cell.length_a   1.000
_cell.length_b   1.000
_cell.length_c   1.000
_cell.angle_alpha   90.00
_cell.angle_beta   90.00
_cell.angle_gamma   90.00
#
_symmetry.space_group_name_H-M   'P 1'
#
loop_
_entity.id
_entity.type
_entity.pdbx_description
1 polymer ?
#
loop_
_entity_poly.entity_id
_entity_poly.type
_entity_poly.pdbx_seq_one_letter_code
_entity_poly.pdbx_strand_id
1 'polypeptide(L)'
;MSTGTIDEALEVLEGAGPEYAGGLANHGPMAAEALYALGRGDAAPDWARGYRKRLQEAPAASRTIERAEWRESLGKNYDVGAWIAFFDRELSEASWRDVVAEWVPALAPGLITAALHGVIRVAHAARSLESSESPLRLKELAQGFGYWAARYQELGSAPVDAGSLLPSQALGEIEKLPAEKRITGGSISAGLMALRGDETFPETANMVATNADASEFISDLTRTFAGVYLANSNDWSSVITFVHSVTGPSALRLLLPHLPAKEAPRVLRHGWHAAAGLYAAFATGGPAETADGEIDREDLIDRSIATEDEHAIKFTEACLRENAIRPDPVDLAAAAHAADFLRGDH
;
A
#
# COMPACT_ATOMS: atom_id res chain seq x y z
N MET A 1 -5.11 21.91 -15.34
CA MET A 1 -4.03 21.01 -14.95
C MET A 1 -3.77 20.07 -16.12
N SER A 2 -2.55 19.92 -16.56
CA SER A 2 -2.23 19.08 -17.72
C SER A 2 -2.49 17.61 -17.36
N THR A 3 -3.42 16.96 -18.06
CA THR A 3 -3.70 15.52 -17.92
C THR A 3 -2.61 14.66 -18.59
N GLY A 4 -1.65 15.28 -19.29
CA GLY A 4 -0.62 14.60 -20.06
C GLY A 4 0.54 14.05 -19.22
N THR A 5 0.88 14.65 -18.10
CA THR A 5 2.12 14.34 -17.38
C THR A 5 2.17 12.96 -16.72
N ILE A 6 1.04 12.44 -16.22
CA ILE A 6 1.02 11.09 -15.65
C ILE A 6 1.04 10.02 -16.74
N ASP A 7 0.36 10.23 -17.86
CA ASP A 7 0.41 9.30 -18.99
C ASP A 7 1.79 9.26 -19.61
N GLU A 8 2.51 10.40 -19.72
CA GLU A 8 3.92 10.44 -20.12
C GLU A 8 4.83 9.65 -19.19
N ALA A 9 4.63 9.73 -17.86
CA ALA A 9 5.39 8.93 -16.91
C ALA A 9 5.07 7.43 -17.04
N LEU A 10 3.79 7.07 -17.24
CA LEU A 10 3.39 5.69 -17.48
C LEU A 10 3.92 5.14 -18.80
N GLU A 11 4.02 5.97 -19.86
CA GLU A 11 4.65 5.60 -21.14
C GLU A 11 6.14 5.27 -20.95
N VAL A 12 6.87 6.06 -20.15
CA VAL A 12 8.27 5.78 -19.79
C VAL A 12 8.40 4.45 -19.05
N LEU A 13 7.43 4.11 -18.21
CA LEU A 13 7.43 2.88 -17.41
C LEU A 13 6.79 1.69 -18.13
N GLU A 14 6.26 1.88 -19.34
CA GLU A 14 5.61 0.82 -20.11
C GLU A 14 6.58 -0.35 -20.35
N GLY A 15 6.07 -1.57 -20.32
CA GLY A 15 6.84 -2.80 -20.45
C GLY A 15 7.59 -3.22 -19.18
N ALA A 16 7.72 -2.36 -18.18
CA ALA A 16 8.33 -2.75 -16.91
C ALA A 16 7.44 -3.71 -16.12
N GLY A 17 8.05 -4.73 -15.54
CA GLY A 17 7.36 -5.67 -14.66
C GLY A 17 7.01 -5.07 -13.29
N PRO A 18 6.16 -5.76 -12.53
CA PRO A 18 5.78 -5.32 -11.19
C PRO A 18 6.88 -5.54 -10.14
N GLU A 19 7.96 -6.21 -10.50
CA GLU A 19 9.12 -6.46 -9.64
C GLU A 19 10.44 -6.34 -10.41
N TYR A 20 11.52 -6.12 -9.65
CA TYR A 20 12.90 -6.10 -10.13
C TYR A 20 13.87 -6.59 -9.05
N ALA A 21 15.15 -6.75 -9.38
CA ALA A 21 16.24 -7.08 -8.45
C ALA A 21 15.93 -8.24 -7.48
N GLY A 22 15.24 -9.29 -7.96
CA GLY A 22 14.96 -10.48 -7.16
C GLY A 22 13.78 -10.37 -6.20
N GLY A 23 12.86 -9.43 -6.40
CA GLY A 23 11.60 -9.37 -5.67
C GLY A 23 11.27 -8.02 -5.03
N LEU A 24 12.01 -6.97 -5.35
CA LEU A 24 11.64 -5.60 -4.98
C LEU A 24 10.45 -5.14 -5.83
N ALA A 25 9.45 -4.54 -5.20
CA ALA A 25 8.28 -4.03 -5.90
C ALA A 25 8.64 -2.84 -6.80
N ASN A 26 8.07 -2.79 -8.00
CA ASN A 26 8.13 -1.63 -8.87
C ASN A 26 7.21 -0.53 -8.32
N HIS A 27 7.80 0.53 -7.79
CA HIS A 27 7.10 1.70 -7.24
C HIS A 27 6.84 2.81 -8.28
N GLY A 28 7.41 2.68 -9.47
CA GLY A 28 7.41 3.73 -10.49
C GLY A 28 6.04 4.38 -10.72
N PRO A 29 5.00 3.59 -11.08
CA PRO A 29 3.67 4.15 -11.34
C PRO A 29 3.02 4.81 -10.13
N MET A 30 3.23 4.24 -8.92
CA MET A 30 2.68 4.79 -7.68
C MET A 30 3.32 6.14 -7.32
N ALA A 31 4.64 6.25 -7.46
CA ALA A 31 5.36 7.50 -7.17
C ALA A 31 5.06 8.58 -8.21
N ALA A 32 4.96 8.22 -9.50
CA ALA A 32 4.54 9.15 -10.55
C ALA A 32 3.14 9.71 -10.28
N GLU A 33 2.20 8.87 -9.85
CA GLU A 33 0.85 9.29 -9.50
C GLU A 33 0.84 10.13 -8.22
N ALA A 34 1.64 9.81 -7.22
CA ALA A 34 1.79 10.60 -6.00
C ALA A 34 2.35 12.00 -6.31
N LEU A 35 3.36 12.12 -7.19
CA LEU A 35 3.85 13.42 -7.68
C LEU A 35 2.73 14.25 -8.31
N TYR A 36 1.89 13.62 -9.13
CA TYR A 36 0.74 14.29 -9.72
C TYR A 36 -0.24 14.78 -8.65
N ALA A 37 -0.56 13.94 -7.67
CA ALA A 37 -1.45 14.28 -6.56
C ALA A 37 -0.92 15.39 -5.65
N LEU A 38 0.41 15.47 -5.50
CA LEU A 38 1.10 16.55 -4.77
C LEU A 38 1.16 17.87 -5.56
N GLY A 39 0.64 17.92 -6.80
CA GLY A 39 0.71 19.10 -7.66
C GLY A 39 2.06 19.31 -8.35
N ARG A 40 2.89 18.28 -8.37
CA ARG A 40 4.22 18.24 -9.00
C ARG A 40 4.28 17.26 -10.18
N GLY A 41 3.16 17.14 -10.90
CA GLY A 41 3.04 16.21 -12.03
C GLY A 41 4.00 16.48 -13.18
N ASP A 42 4.48 17.70 -13.32
CA ASP A 42 5.52 18.08 -14.27
C ASP A 42 6.88 17.41 -14.00
N ALA A 43 7.18 17.05 -12.76
CA ALA A 43 8.38 16.32 -12.40
C ALA A 43 8.26 14.80 -12.67
N ALA A 44 7.06 14.27 -12.80
CA ALA A 44 6.82 12.82 -12.88
C ALA A 44 7.51 12.12 -14.06
N PRO A 45 7.52 12.66 -15.30
CA PRO A 45 8.20 11.99 -16.43
C PRO A 45 9.72 11.91 -16.26
N ASP A 46 10.36 12.95 -15.75
CA ASP A 46 11.82 12.96 -15.52
C ASP A 46 12.21 12.01 -14.39
N TRP A 47 11.47 12.04 -13.31
CA TRP A 47 11.63 11.09 -12.22
C TRP A 47 11.45 9.63 -12.70
N ALA A 48 10.42 9.36 -13.51
CA ALA A 48 10.16 8.04 -14.08
C ALA A 48 11.31 7.55 -14.97
N ARG A 49 11.94 8.44 -15.78
CA ARG A 49 13.12 8.09 -16.60
C ARG A 49 14.32 7.67 -15.74
N GLY A 50 14.54 8.34 -14.61
CA GLY A 50 15.56 7.95 -13.64
C GLY A 50 15.27 6.57 -13.05
N TYR A 51 14.06 6.38 -12.60
CA TYR A 51 13.61 5.15 -11.94
C TYR A 51 13.57 3.94 -12.88
N ARG A 52 13.15 4.12 -14.16
CA ARG A 52 13.05 3.05 -15.17
C ARG A 52 14.36 2.27 -15.36
N LYS A 53 15.49 2.90 -15.12
CA LYS A 53 16.83 2.28 -15.28
C LYS A 53 17.05 1.10 -14.34
N ARG A 54 16.32 1.01 -13.22
CA ARG A 54 16.39 -0.10 -12.25
C ARG A 54 15.49 -1.26 -12.62
N LEU A 55 14.47 -1.02 -13.45
CA LEU A 55 13.39 -1.95 -13.68
C LEU A 55 13.75 -3.01 -14.71
N GLN A 56 13.11 -4.16 -14.57
CA GLN A 56 13.19 -5.29 -15.51
C GLN A 56 11.90 -5.35 -16.33
N GLU A 57 11.97 -5.98 -17.49
CA GLU A 57 10.81 -6.20 -18.35
C GLU A 57 9.77 -7.10 -17.67
N ALA A 58 8.49 -6.86 -17.97
CA ALA A 58 7.40 -7.69 -17.49
C ALA A 58 7.54 -9.10 -18.06
N PRO A 59 7.40 -10.15 -17.23
CA PRO A 59 7.41 -11.50 -17.73
C PRO A 59 6.17 -11.77 -18.59
N ALA A 60 6.36 -12.47 -19.70
CA ALA A 60 5.27 -12.91 -20.55
C ALA A 60 4.36 -13.91 -19.80
N ALA A 61 3.09 -13.97 -20.18
CA ALA A 61 2.18 -14.97 -19.66
C ALA A 61 2.64 -16.39 -20.07
N SER A 62 2.84 -17.27 -19.09
CA SER A 62 3.27 -18.66 -19.31
C SER A 62 2.08 -19.60 -19.54
N ARG A 63 0.89 -19.17 -19.12
CA ARG A 63 -0.38 -19.91 -19.26
C ARG A 63 -1.57 -18.96 -19.25
N THR A 64 -2.75 -19.48 -19.51
CA THR A 64 -4.02 -18.78 -19.25
C THR A 64 -4.53 -19.18 -17.88
N ILE A 65 -5.00 -18.21 -17.10
CA ILE A 65 -5.77 -18.44 -15.87
C ILE A 65 -7.24 -18.28 -16.24
N GLU A 66 -8.01 -19.35 -16.05
CA GLU A 66 -9.44 -19.30 -16.28
C GLU A 66 -10.18 -18.68 -15.08
N ARG A 67 -11.27 -17.95 -15.36
CA ARG A 67 -12.04 -17.29 -14.30
C ARG A 67 -12.59 -18.28 -13.25
N ALA A 68 -12.88 -19.51 -13.62
CA ALA A 68 -13.33 -20.54 -12.68
C ALA A 68 -12.23 -21.02 -11.72
N GLU A 69 -10.95 -20.84 -12.07
CA GLU A 69 -9.79 -21.39 -11.36
C GLU A 69 -8.97 -20.34 -10.59
N TRP A 70 -9.42 -19.08 -10.60
CA TRP A 70 -8.63 -17.99 -10.07
C TRP A 70 -8.23 -18.18 -8.60
N ARG A 71 -9.13 -18.66 -7.74
CA ARG A 71 -8.84 -18.86 -6.32
C ARG A 71 -7.74 -19.88 -6.09
N GLU A 72 -7.75 -20.96 -6.87
CA GLU A 72 -6.74 -22.01 -6.79
C GLU A 72 -5.38 -21.55 -7.33
N SER A 73 -5.37 -20.53 -8.17
CA SER A 73 -4.16 -19.96 -8.78
C SER A 73 -3.49 -18.89 -7.92
N LEU A 74 -4.18 -18.32 -6.91
CA LEU A 74 -3.64 -17.25 -6.07
C LEU A 74 -2.33 -17.65 -5.39
N GLY A 75 -1.31 -16.79 -5.52
CA GLY A 75 -0.01 -16.96 -4.86
C GLY A 75 0.81 -18.17 -5.32
N LYS A 76 0.34 -18.91 -6.33
CA LYS A 76 1.02 -20.11 -6.82
C LYS A 76 1.95 -19.77 -8.00
N ASN A 77 3.13 -20.40 -7.97
CA ASN A 77 4.12 -20.40 -9.05
C ASN A 77 4.63 -19.02 -9.49
N TYR A 78 4.26 -17.95 -8.83
CA TYR A 78 4.58 -16.56 -9.20
C TYR A 78 4.34 -16.27 -10.69
N ASP A 79 3.16 -16.60 -11.17
CA ASP A 79 2.81 -16.46 -12.58
C ASP A 79 2.22 -15.07 -12.88
N VAL A 80 3.02 -14.03 -12.62
CA VAL A 80 2.55 -12.64 -12.70
C VAL A 80 2.12 -12.24 -14.11
N GLY A 81 2.79 -12.73 -15.15
CA GLY A 81 2.40 -12.45 -16.54
C GLY A 81 1.02 -13.02 -16.88
N ALA A 82 0.70 -14.24 -16.40
CA ALA A 82 -0.62 -14.82 -16.59
C ALA A 82 -1.71 -14.07 -15.81
N TRP A 83 -1.39 -13.57 -14.60
CA TRP A 83 -2.31 -12.76 -13.82
C TRP A 83 -2.54 -11.37 -14.43
N ILE A 84 -1.52 -10.72 -14.98
CA ILE A 84 -1.67 -9.46 -15.71
C ILE A 84 -2.61 -9.68 -16.92
N ALA A 85 -2.35 -10.73 -17.71
CA ALA A 85 -3.22 -11.07 -18.84
C ALA A 85 -4.65 -11.42 -18.43
N PHE A 86 -4.84 -12.02 -17.25
CA PHE A 86 -6.16 -12.25 -16.69
C PHE A 86 -6.89 -10.91 -16.44
N PHE A 87 -6.26 -9.98 -15.76
CA PHE A 87 -6.89 -8.68 -15.45
C PHE A 87 -7.03 -7.77 -16.67
N ASP A 88 -6.17 -7.88 -17.67
CA ASP A 88 -6.38 -7.22 -18.97
C ASP A 88 -7.68 -7.68 -19.62
N ARG A 89 -8.01 -8.98 -19.56
CA ARG A 89 -9.29 -9.51 -20.06
C ARG A 89 -10.48 -8.99 -19.23
N GLU A 90 -10.39 -9.06 -17.89
CA GLU A 90 -11.44 -8.52 -17.01
C GLU A 90 -11.75 -7.04 -17.33
N LEU A 91 -10.72 -6.23 -17.53
CA LEU A 91 -10.84 -4.81 -17.88
C LEU A 91 -11.31 -4.56 -19.32
N SER A 92 -11.18 -5.55 -20.21
CA SER A 92 -11.73 -5.47 -21.57
C SER A 92 -13.22 -5.82 -21.62
N GLU A 93 -13.72 -6.55 -20.63
CA GLU A 93 -15.10 -7.07 -20.58
C GLU A 93 -15.99 -6.25 -19.64
N ALA A 94 -15.43 -5.52 -18.69
CA ALA A 94 -16.15 -4.71 -17.71
C ALA A 94 -15.49 -3.34 -17.49
N SER A 95 -16.25 -2.40 -16.91
CA SER A 95 -15.66 -1.12 -16.52
C SER A 95 -14.62 -1.32 -15.43
N TRP A 96 -13.59 -0.48 -15.40
CA TRP A 96 -12.58 -0.55 -14.35
C TRP A 96 -13.18 -0.42 -12.93
N ARG A 97 -14.29 0.33 -12.79
CA ARG A 97 -15.01 0.45 -11.51
C ARG A 97 -15.64 -0.86 -11.08
N ASP A 98 -16.24 -1.60 -12.01
CA ASP A 98 -16.82 -2.91 -11.73
C ASP A 98 -15.72 -3.92 -11.36
N VAL A 99 -14.58 -3.89 -12.07
CA VAL A 99 -13.42 -4.74 -11.76
C VAL A 99 -12.89 -4.43 -10.36
N VAL A 100 -12.73 -3.15 -9.99
CA VAL A 100 -12.32 -2.75 -8.62
C VAL A 100 -13.35 -3.20 -7.59
N ALA A 101 -14.64 -2.99 -7.84
CA ALA A 101 -15.72 -3.36 -6.93
C ALA A 101 -15.78 -4.88 -6.66
N GLU A 102 -15.45 -5.70 -7.64
CA GLU A 102 -15.43 -7.16 -7.51
C GLU A 102 -14.11 -7.65 -6.86
N TRP A 103 -12.97 -7.21 -7.41
CA TRP A 103 -11.69 -7.84 -7.11
C TRP A 103 -11.00 -7.32 -5.84
N VAL A 104 -11.22 -6.07 -5.45
CA VAL A 104 -10.65 -5.56 -4.17
C VAL A 104 -11.20 -6.35 -2.98
N PRO A 105 -12.51 -6.55 -2.82
CA PRO A 105 -13.02 -7.41 -1.75
C PRO A 105 -12.57 -8.86 -1.88
N ALA A 106 -12.47 -9.40 -3.09
CA ALA A 106 -12.06 -10.78 -3.33
C ALA A 106 -10.61 -11.05 -2.90
N LEU A 107 -9.70 -10.06 -3.09
CA LEU A 107 -8.29 -10.13 -2.74
C LEU A 107 -7.96 -9.58 -1.34
N ALA A 108 -8.92 -8.94 -0.67
CA ALA A 108 -8.70 -8.29 0.63
C ALA A 108 -8.09 -9.19 1.73
N PRO A 109 -8.40 -10.51 1.84
CA PRO A 109 -7.72 -11.38 2.80
C PRO A 109 -6.20 -11.43 2.63
N GLY A 110 -5.71 -11.20 1.40
CA GLY A 110 -4.30 -11.07 1.06
C GLY A 110 -3.79 -9.63 0.99
N LEU A 111 -4.35 -8.70 1.74
CA LEU A 111 -3.95 -7.28 1.73
C LEU A 111 -2.48 -7.07 2.09
N ILE A 112 -1.93 -7.92 2.95
CA ILE A 112 -0.51 -7.89 3.34
C ILE A 112 0.47 -8.28 2.21
N THR A 113 -0.06 -8.80 1.12
CA THR A 113 0.75 -9.29 -0.01
C THR A 113 1.82 -8.30 -0.42
N ALA A 114 3.05 -8.80 -0.55
CA ALA A 114 4.21 -8.01 -0.95
C ALA A 114 4.36 -6.72 -0.11
N ALA A 115 4.15 -6.79 1.19
CA ALA A 115 4.15 -5.63 2.10
C ALA A 115 3.13 -4.54 1.66
N LEU A 116 1.90 -4.94 1.36
CA LEU A 116 0.79 -4.10 0.91
C LEU A 116 0.95 -3.47 -0.50
N HIS A 117 2.04 -3.76 -1.22
CA HIS A 117 2.26 -3.14 -2.54
C HIS A 117 1.14 -3.44 -3.54
N GLY A 118 0.49 -4.61 -3.46
CA GLY A 118 -0.65 -4.93 -4.33
C GLY A 118 -1.78 -3.92 -4.21
N VAL A 119 -2.27 -3.69 -2.98
CA VAL A 119 -3.37 -2.75 -2.73
C VAL A 119 -2.96 -1.30 -2.97
N ILE A 120 -1.74 -0.89 -2.58
CA ILE A 120 -1.24 0.47 -2.82
C ILE A 120 -1.23 0.76 -4.32
N ARG A 121 -0.72 -0.17 -5.14
CA ARG A 121 -0.62 0.00 -6.58
C ARG A 121 -2.00 0.09 -7.24
N VAL A 122 -2.92 -0.79 -6.88
CA VAL A 122 -4.31 -0.75 -7.34
C VAL A 122 -5.00 0.57 -6.97
N ALA A 123 -4.78 1.07 -5.76
CA ALA A 123 -5.37 2.31 -5.29
C ALA A 123 -4.87 3.55 -6.05
N HIS A 124 -3.56 3.66 -6.27
CA HIS A 124 -2.98 4.74 -7.08
C HIS A 124 -3.47 4.68 -8.54
N ALA A 125 -3.56 3.46 -9.13
CA ALA A 125 -4.11 3.29 -10.48
C ALA A 125 -5.58 3.69 -10.56
N ALA A 126 -6.40 3.32 -9.57
CA ALA A 126 -7.80 3.69 -9.50
C ALA A 126 -7.99 5.22 -9.41
N ARG A 127 -7.22 5.92 -8.53
CA ARG A 127 -7.25 7.39 -8.43
C ARG A 127 -6.81 8.05 -9.74
N SER A 128 -5.81 7.49 -10.38
CA SER A 128 -5.38 7.97 -11.71
C SER A 128 -6.50 7.86 -12.74
N LEU A 129 -7.21 6.73 -12.79
CA LEU A 129 -8.36 6.50 -13.67
C LEU A 129 -9.57 7.40 -13.35
N GLU A 130 -9.76 7.76 -12.08
CA GLU A 130 -10.77 8.78 -11.69
C GLU A 130 -10.52 10.12 -12.35
N SER A 131 -9.25 10.53 -12.46
CA SER A 131 -8.90 11.82 -13.05
C SER A 131 -9.06 11.83 -14.58
N SER A 132 -8.73 10.73 -15.24
CA SER A 132 -8.91 10.52 -16.69
C SER A 132 -8.68 9.04 -17.01
N GLU A 133 -9.49 8.47 -17.89
CA GLU A 133 -9.32 7.11 -18.37
C GLU A 133 -8.42 7.08 -19.62
N SER A 134 -7.39 6.21 -19.60
CA SER A 134 -6.54 5.97 -20.74
C SER A 134 -6.09 4.50 -20.79
N PRO A 135 -5.67 3.99 -21.95
CA PRO A 135 -5.15 2.63 -22.07
C PRO A 135 -3.95 2.34 -21.17
N LEU A 136 -3.07 3.32 -20.94
CA LEU A 136 -1.90 3.18 -20.06
C LEU A 136 -2.31 3.00 -18.60
N ARG A 137 -3.31 3.76 -18.14
CA ARG A 137 -3.82 3.67 -16.77
C ARG A 137 -4.60 2.38 -16.54
N LEU A 138 -5.33 1.87 -17.54
CA LEU A 138 -5.97 0.55 -17.47
C LEU A 138 -4.93 -0.58 -17.39
N LYS A 139 -3.87 -0.51 -18.20
CA LYS A 139 -2.74 -1.45 -18.10
C LYS A 139 -2.08 -1.42 -16.72
N GLU A 140 -1.92 -0.23 -16.13
CA GLU A 140 -1.36 -0.10 -14.80
C GLU A 140 -2.26 -0.74 -13.73
N LEU A 141 -3.57 -0.57 -13.84
CA LEU A 141 -4.53 -1.25 -12.95
C LEU A 141 -4.45 -2.77 -13.10
N ALA A 142 -4.36 -3.30 -14.33
CA ALA A 142 -4.16 -4.72 -14.59
C ALA A 142 -2.86 -5.24 -13.96
N GLN A 143 -1.76 -4.49 -14.06
CA GLN A 143 -0.50 -4.83 -13.43
C GLN A 143 -0.58 -4.82 -11.90
N GLY A 144 -1.28 -3.85 -11.30
CA GLY A 144 -1.52 -3.78 -9.86
C GLY A 144 -2.25 -5.01 -9.34
N PHE A 145 -3.37 -5.36 -9.95
CA PHE A 145 -4.13 -6.56 -9.61
C PHE A 145 -3.35 -7.85 -9.89
N GLY A 146 -2.67 -7.93 -11.04
CA GLY A 146 -1.85 -9.06 -11.40
C GLY A 146 -0.74 -9.34 -10.38
N TYR A 147 -0.09 -8.29 -9.91
CA TYR A 147 0.91 -8.38 -8.86
C TYR A 147 0.32 -8.84 -7.52
N TRP A 148 -0.82 -8.26 -7.12
CA TRP A 148 -1.52 -8.64 -5.90
C TRP A 148 -1.89 -10.13 -5.92
N ALA A 149 -2.49 -10.61 -6.99
CA ALA A 149 -2.89 -12.00 -7.14
C ALA A 149 -1.70 -12.97 -7.22
N ALA A 150 -0.63 -12.62 -7.97
CA ALA A 150 0.54 -13.47 -8.14
C ALA A 150 1.35 -13.67 -6.85
N ARG A 151 1.41 -12.64 -5.99
CA ARG A 151 2.11 -12.69 -4.69
C ARG A 151 1.19 -12.97 -3.52
N TYR A 152 -0.08 -13.24 -3.76
CA TYR A 152 -1.12 -13.38 -2.75
C TYR A 152 -0.67 -14.17 -1.53
N GLN A 153 -0.88 -13.58 -0.36
CA GLN A 153 -0.46 -14.11 0.92
C GLN A 153 -1.42 -13.66 2.01
N GLU A 154 -1.84 -14.56 2.88
CA GLU A 154 -2.68 -14.27 4.04
C GLU A 154 -1.90 -14.40 5.35
N LEU A 155 -2.28 -13.64 6.37
CA LEU A 155 -1.73 -13.72 7.75
C LEU A 155 -2.49 -14.71 8.64
N GLY A 156 -3.36 -15.50 8.07
CA GLY A 156 -4.25 -16.42 8.76
C GLY A 156 -5.72 -16.05 8.56
N SER A 157 -6.60 -17.02 8.77
CA SER A 157 -8.05 -16.83 8.69
C SER A 157 -8.56 -16.40 10.04
N ALA A 158 -9.21 -15.24 10.11
CA ALA A 158 -9.97 -14.84 11.28
C ALA A 158 -11.46 -15.16 11.09
N PRO A 159 -12.17 -15.55 12.15
CA PRO A 159 -13.63 -15.56 12.15
C PRO A 159 -14.20 -14.19 11.78
N VAL A 160 -15.41 -14.14 11.26
CA VAL A 160 -15.98 -12.93 10.63
C VAL A 160 -16.81 -12.12 11.64
N ASP A 161 -16.29 -11.86 12.83
CA ASP A 161 -16.99 -11.06 13.84
C ASP A 161 -16.47 -9.61 13.83
N ALA A 162 -17.39 -8.64 13.96
CA ALA A 162 -17.03 -7.24 14.11
C ALA A 162 -16.65 -6.96 15.58
N GLY A 163 -15.47 -6.39 15.79
CA GLY A 163 -15.05 -5.89 17.10
C GLY A 163 -15.71 -4.56 17.47
N SER A 164 -15.26 -4.00 18.58
CA SER A 164 -15.81 -2.77 19.15
C SER A 164 -14.79 -1.64 19.33
N LEU A 165 -13.51 -1.89 19.09
CA LEU A 165 -12.43 -0.94 19.35
C LEU A 165 -12.13 -0.08 18.12
N LEU A 166 -11.69 1.15 18.33
CA LEU A 166 -10.99 1.92 17.30
C LEU A 166 -9.60 1.33 17.08
N PRO A 167 -8.98 1.52 15.89
CA PRO A 167 -7.61 1.09 15.63
C PRO A 167 -6.59 1.55 16.69
N SER A 168 -6.69 2.80 17.16
CA SER A 168 -5.83 3.36 18.22
C SER A 168 -5.96 2.62 19.56
N GLN A 169 -7.17 2.16 19.89
CA GLN A 169 -7.42 1.36 21.09
C GLN A 169 -6.96 -0.08 20.92
N ALA A 170 -7.29 -0.69 19.77
CA ALA A 170 -6.94 -2.07 19.46
C ALA A 170 -5.43 -2.29 19.38
N LEU A 171 -4.65 -1.29 18.98
CA LEU A 171 -3.19 -1.39 18.91
C LEU A 171 -2.57 -1.73 20.27
N GLY A 172 -3.14 -1.20 21.36
CA GLY A 172 -2.70 -1.48 22.73
C GLY A 172 -2.86 -2.93 23.16
N GLU A 173 -3.75 -3.67 22.51
CA GLU A 173 -4.04 -5.08 22.79
C GLU A 173 -3.19 -6.04 21.89
N ILE A 174 -2.40 -5.51 20.95
CA ILE A 174 -1.58 -6.34 20.08
C ILE A 174 -0.32 -6.82 20.80
N GLU A 175 -0.19 -8.13 20.91
CA GLU A 175 1.04 -8.75 21.38
C GLU A 175 2.10 -8.71 20.27
N LYS A 176 3.25 -8.12 20.59
CA LYS A 176 4.41 -8.09 19.67
C LYS A 176 5.15 -9.43 19.74
N LEU A 177 5.60 -9.94 18.61
CA LEU A 177 6.45 -11.12 18.58
C LEU A 177 7.67 -10.94 19.48
N PRO A 178 7.98 -11.91 20.35
CA PRO A 178 9.21 -11.93 21.12
C PRO A 178 10.44 -11.86 20.20
N ALA A 179 11.50 -11.20 20.65
CA ALA A 179 12.68 -10.95 19.82
C ALA A 179 13.28 -12.23 19.18
N GLU A 180 13.25 -13.35 19.92
CA GLU A 180 13.74 -14.65 19.47
C GLU A 180 12.87 -15.32 18.40
N LYS A 181 11.63 -14.89 18.22
CA LYS A 181 10.73 -15.37 17.17
C LYS A 181 10.72 -14.49 15.92
N ARG A 182 11.34 -13.31 15.99
CA ARG A 182 11.39 -12.38 14.86
C ARG A 182 12.37 -12.88 13.81
N ILE A 183 11.94 -12.81 12.55
CA ILE A 183 12.84 -13.04 11.42
C ILE A 183 13.58 -11.73 11.15
N THR A 184 14.88 -11.69 11.50
CA THR A 184 15.75 -10.55 11.26
C THR A 184 16.48 -10.71 9.92
N GLY A 185 16.45 -9.64 9.12
CA GLY A 185 16.99 -9.65 7.76
C GLY A 185 16.03 -10.22 6.72
N GLY A 186 16.31 -9.98 5.46
CA GLY A 186 15.42 -10.36 4.36
C GLY A 186 14.31 -9.34 4.09
N SER A 187 13.25 -9.78 3.41
CA SER A 187 12.12 -8.91 3.05
C SER A 187 11.11 -8.76 4.19
N ILE A 188 10.31 -7.68 4.15
CA ILE A 188 9.17 -7.50 5.05
C ILE A 188 8.22 -8.71 4.99
N SER A 189 7.96 -9.23 3.78
CA SER A 189 7.13 -10.42 3.61
C SER A 189 7.69 -11.66 4.33
N ALA A 190 9.01 -11.82 4.35
CA ALA A 190 9.65 -12.91 5.10
C ALA A 190 9.47 -12.72 6.61
N GLY A 191 9.65 -11.51 7.13
CA GLY A 191 9.44 -11.22 8.56
C GLY A 191 8.01 -11.48 9.02
N LEU A 192 7.02 -11.16 8.18
CA LEU A 192 5.60 -11.44 8.45
C LEU A 192 5.27 -12.94 8.51
N MET A 193 6.09 -13.81 7.90
CA MET A 193 5.90 -15.25 8.00
C MET A 193 6.01 -15.78 9.43
N ALA A 194 6.72 -15.08 10.31
CA ALA A 194 6.80 -15.46 11.71
C ALA A 194 5.44 -15.46 12.43
N LEU A 195 4.49 -14.63 11.95
CA LEU A 195 3.12 -14.58 12.49
C LEU A 195 2.28 -15.81 12.14
N ARG A 196 2.63 -16.58 11.11
CA ARG A 196 1.86 -17.78 10.73
C ARG A 196 1.89 -18.89 11.79
N GLY A 197 2.89 -18.87 12.67
CA GLY A 197 3.00 -19.81 13.79
C GLY A 197 2.34 -19.32 15.08
N ASP A 198 1.76 -18.12 15.06
CA ASP A 198 1.07 -17.54 16.19
C ASP A 198 -0.43 -17.82 16.08
N GLU A 199 -0.97 -18.61 17.04
CA GLU A 199 -2.36 -19.03 17.02
C GLU A 199 -3.33 -17.91 17.41
N THR A 200 -2.82 -16.86 18.08
CA THR A 200 -3.63 -15.73 18.61
C THR A 200 -3.69 -14.57 17.60
N PHE A 201 -2.68 -14.39 16.77
CA PHE A 201 -2.61 -13.26 15.86
C PHE A 201 -3.80 -13.14 14.89
N PRO A 202 -4.35 -14.23 14.30
CA PRO A 202 -5.53 -14.13 13.43
C PRO A 202 -6.74 -13.44 14.07
N GLU A 203 -6.92 -13.58 15.39
CA GLU A 203 -8.03 -12.96 16.13
C GLU A 203 -7.93 -11.43 16.20
N THR A 204 -6.76 -10.86 15.98
CA THR A 204 -6.57 -9.40 15.98
C THR A 204 -7.42 -8.71 14.91
N ALA A 205 -7.74 -9.42 13.80
CA ALA A 205 -8.64 -8.93 12.77
C ALA A 205 -10.04 -8.59 13.30
N ASN A 206 -10.48 -9.24 14.38
CA ASN A 206 -11.81 -9.08 14.98
C ASN A 206 -11.87 -8.02 16.08
N MET A 207 -10.78 -7.33 16.41
CA MET A 207 -10.77 -6.35 17.49
C MET A 207 -11.51 -5.06 17.11
N VAL A 208 -11.50 -4.68 15.84
CA VAL A 208 -11.91 -3.35 15.40
C VAL A 208 -13.37 -3.25 14.93
N ALA A 209 -13.99 -2.11 15.24
CA ALA A 209 -15.33 -1.75 14.81
C ALA A 209 -15.31 -1.16 13.39
N THR A 210 -15.52 -1.99 12.38
CA THR A 210 -15.49 -1.56 10.97
C THR A 210 -16.86 -1.14 10.41
N ASN A 211 -17.92 -1.23 11.22
CA ASN A 211 -19.30 -0.84 10.84
C ASN A 211 -19.61 0.64 11.11
N ALA A 212 -18.65 1.38 11.68
CA ALA A 212 -18.72 2.81 11.93
C ALA A 212 -18.40 3.61 10.63
N ASP A 213 -18.21 4.92 10.75
CA ASP A 213 -17.79 5.76 9.64
C ASP A 213 -16.41 5.28 9.09
N ALA A 214 -16.42 4.83 7.84
CA ALA A 214 -15.22 4.30 7.19
C ALA A 214 -14.12 5.37 7.04
N SER A 215 -14.49 6.64 6.88
CA SER A 215 -13.54 7.74 6.76
C SER A 215 -12.85 8.00 8.11
N GLU A 216 -13.61 8.02 9.20
CA GLU A 216 -13.06 8.16 10.53
C GLU A 216 -12.18 6.96 10.92
N PHE A 217 -12.60 5.75 10.58
CA PHE A 217 -11.82 4.55 10.80
C PHE A 217 -10.44 4.63 10.14
N ILE A 218 -10.37 5.04 8.84
CA ILE A 218 -9.09 5.16 8.15
C ILE A 218 -8.25 6.29 8.74
N SER A 219 -8.85 7.42 9.10
CA SER A 219 -8.10 8.52 9.75
C SER A 219 -7.52 8.10 11.10
N ASP A 220 -8.26 7.35 11.92
CA ASP A 220 -7.74 6.82 13.18
C ASP A 220 -6.62 5.79 12.93
N LEU A 221 -6.81 4.90 11.96
CA LEU A 221 -5.84 3.87 11.60
C LEU A 221 -4.53 4.50 11.08
N THR A 222 -4.60 5.41 10.12
CA THR A 222 -3.42 6.02 9.51
C THR A 222 -2.66 6.89 10.50
N ARG A 223 -3.37 7.71 11.29
CA ARG A 223 -2.77 8.52 12.37
C ARG A 223 -2.07 7.65 13.40
N THR A 224 -2.69 6.56 13.83
CA THR A 224 -2.12 5.61 14.79
C THR A 224 -0.81 5.02 14.26
N PHE A 225 -0.79 4.61 13.00
CA PHE A 225 0.40 4.04 12.40
C PHE A 225 1.45 5.08 11.97
N ALA A 226 1.09 6.33 11.75
CA ALA A 226 2.06 7.43 11.67
C ALA A 226 2.80 7.61 13.01
N GLY A 227 2.11 7.47 14.15
CA GLY A 227 2.73 7.42 15.47
C GLY A 227 3.63 6.19 15.67
N VAL A 228 3.21 5.01 15.18
CA VAL A 228 4.05 3.79 15.18
C VAL A 228 5.31 4.02 14.36
N TYR A 229 5.18 4.60 13.17
CA TYR A 229 6.31 4.97 12.32
C TYR A 229 7.30 5.84 13.08
N LEU A 230 6.87 6.96 13.66
CA LEU A 230 7.76 7.89 14.38
C LEU A 230 8.51 7.23 15.55
N ALA A 231 7.86 6.34 16.27
CA ALA A 231 8.44 5.68 17.45
C ALA A 231 9.40 4.53 17.10
N ASN A 232 9.33 3.98 15.90
CA ASN A 232 10.03 2.74 15.55
C ASN A 232 10.99 2.86 14.35
N SER A 233 11.02 4.00 13.64
CA SER A 233 11.81 4.18 12.41
C SER A 233 13.20 4.75 12.72
N ASN A 234 14.14 3.88 13.15
CA ASN A 234 15.47 4.25 13.58
C ASN A 234 16.59 3.82 12.61
N ASP A 235 16.26 2.99 11.63
CA ASP A 235 17.16 2.48 10.60
C ASP A 235 16.42 2.27 9.28
N TRP A 236 17.16 2.04 8.20
CA TRP A 236 16.60 1.84 6.87
C TRP A 236 15.48 0.80 6.82
N SER A 237 15.68 -0.36 7.45
CA SER A 237 14.72 -1.46 7.41
C SER A 237 13.41 -1.09 8.11
N SER A 238 13.51 -0.45 9.28
CA SER A 238 12.35 -0.01 10.05
C SER A 238 11.61 1.14 9.39
N VAL A 239 12.33 2.13 8.80
CA VAL A 239 11.72 3.22 8.00
C VAL A 239 10.90 2.63 6.86
N ILE A 240 11.50 1.78 6.02
CA ILE A 240 10.79 1.16 4.89
C ILE A 240 9.62 0.30 5.36
N THR A 241 9.79 -0.48 6.44
CA THR A 241 8.72 -1.31 6.99
C THR A 241 7.51 -0.47 7.40
N PHE A 242 7.73 0.56 8.21
CA PHE A 242 6.62 1.33 8.78
C PHE A 242 6.05 2.39 7.83
N VAL A 243 6.74 2.82 6.78
CA VAL A 243 6.12 3.56 5.67
C VAL A 243 4.93 2.77 5.10
N HIS A 244 5.03 1.45 4.98
CA HIS A 244 3.95 0.61 4.46
C HIS A 244 2.77 0.47 5.43
N SER A 245 3.01 0.60 6.74
CA SER A 245 1.93 0.56 7.74
C SER A 245 0.98 1.76 7.69
N VAL A 246 1.40 2.86 7.05
CA VAL A 246 0.56 4.04 6.78
C VAL A 246 0.05 4.05 5.34
N THR A 247 0.95 3.88 4.36
CA THR A 247 0.58 3.98 2.93
C THR A 247 -0.41 2.89 2.51
N GLY A 248 -0.32 1.69 3.09
CA GLY A 248 -1.26 0.59 2.82
C GLY A 248 -2.68 0.90 3.28
N PRO A 249 -2.92 1.17 4.56
CA PRO A 249 -4.24 1.57 5.05
C PRO A 249 -4.79 2.82 4.38
N SER A 250 -3.96 3.86 4.18
CA SER A 250 -4.41 5.09 3.52
C SER A 250 -4.79 4.89 2.06
N ALA A 251 -4.23 3.87 1.38
CA ALA A 251 -4.64 3.47 0.04
C ALA A 251 -6.10 3.00 -0.03
N LEU A 252 -6.63 2.42 1.05
CA LEU A 252 -8.04 1.99 1.11
C LEU A 252 -8.99 3.16 0.96
N ARG A 253 -8.62 4.37 1.40
CA ARG A 253 -9.45 5.57 1.21
C ARG A 253 -9.71 5.87 -0.27
N LEU A 254 -8.74 5.59 -1.12
CA LEU A 254 -8.85 5.78 -2.57
C LEU A 254 -9.77 4.72 -3.23
N LEU A 255 -9.91 3.55 -2.60
CA LEU A 255 -10.69 2.43 -3.12
C LEU A 255 -12.13 2.43 -2.61
N LEU A 256 -12.37 2.90 -1.38
CA LEU A 256 -13.70 2.85 -0.74
C LEU A 256 -14.85 3.41 -1.61
N PRO A 257 -14.69 4.52 -2.35
CA PRO A 257 -15.76 5.05 -3.19
C PRO A 257 -16.22 4.08 -4.30
N HIS A 258 -15.39 3.12 -4.66
CA HIS A 258 -15.66 2.14 -5.71
C HIS A 258 -16.17 0.81 -5.16
N LEU A 259 -16.17 0.62 -3.85
CA LEU A 259 -16.59 -0.65 -3.24
C LEU A 259 -18.09 -0.67 -2.95
N PRO A 260 -18.75 -1.84 -3.10
CA PRO A 260 -20.09 -2.02 -2.56
C PRO A 260 -20.08 -1.75 -1.05
N ALA A 261 -21.04 -0.98 -0.55
CA ALA A 261 -21.11 -0.56 0.87
C ALA A 261 -21.05 -1.75 1.84
N LYS A 262 -21.59 -2.90 1.47
CA LYS A 262 -21.58 -4.14 2.28
C LYS A 262 -20.19 -4.77 2.41
N GLU A 263 -19.27 -4.50 1.47
CA GLU A 263 -17.92 -5.06 1.44
C GLU A 263 -16.89 -4.16 2.16
N ALA A 264 -17.17 -2.86 2.28
CA ALA A 264 -16.26 -1.90 2.89
C ALA A 264 -15.81 -2.30 4.31
N PRO A 265 -16.69 -2.73 5.24
CA PRO A 265 -16.29 -3.16 6.58
C PRO A 265 -15.29 -4.33 6.57
N ARG A 266 -15.48 -5.28 5.65
CA ARG A 266 -14.59 -6.43 5.51
C ARG A 266 -13.22 -6.00 4.99
N VAL A 267 -13.17 -5.15 3.99
CA VAL A 267 -11.90 -4.63 3.43
C VAL A 267 -11.13 -3.82 4.48
N LEU A 268 -11.82 -2.97 5.24
CA LEU A 268 -11.22 -2.19 6.33
C LEU A 268 -10.63 -3.09 7.43
N ARG A 269 -11.30 -4.17 7.78
CA ARG A 269 -10.81 -5.15 8.76
C ARG A 269 -9.50 -5.79 8.29
N HIS A 270 -9.40 -6.18 7.03
CA HIS A 270 -8.16 -6.70 6.47
C HIS A 270 -7.06 -5.64 6.41
N GLY A 271 -7.40 -4.37 6.17
CA GLY A 271 -6.47 -3.24 6.26
C GLY A 271 -5.87 -3.08 7.66
N TRP A 272 -6.71 -3.12 8.68
CA TRP A 272 -6.28 -3.16 10.07
C TRP A 272 -5.38 -4.37 10.35
N HIS A 273 -5.82 -5.57 9.98
CA HIS A 273 -5.08 -6.82 10.23
C HIS A 273 -3.69 -6.80 9.59
N ALA A 274 -3.57 -6.27 8.38
CA ALA A 274 -2.29 -6.12 7.70
C ALA A 274 -1.36 -5.13 8.42
N ALA A 275 -1.86 -3.97 8.84
CA ALA A 275 -1.09 -2.98 9.59
C ALA A 275 -0.69 -3.50 10.98
N ALA A 276 -1.62 -4.17 11.67
CA ALA A 276 -1.35 -4.86 12.95
C ALA A 276 -0.27 -5.93 12.81
N GLY A 277 -0.22 -6.64 11.66
CA GLY A 277 0.83 -7.61 11.36
C GLY A 277 2.22 -6.97 11.27
N LEU A 278 2.34 -5.82 10.63
CA LEU A 278 3.61 -5.08 10.62
C LEU A 278 4.02 -4.65 12.03
N TYR A 279 3.07 -4.16 12.84
CA TYR A 279 3.34 -3.79 14.21
C TYR A 279 3.78 -4.99 15.06
N ALA A 280 3.04 -6.08 15.02
CA ALA A 280 3.33 -7.28 15.80
C ALA A 280 4.70 -7.89 15.45
N ALA A 281 5.05 -7.93 14.14
CA ALA A 281 6.28 -8.55 13.69
C ALA A 281 7.53 -7.67 13.88
N PHE A 282 7.40 -6.33 13.78
CA PHE A 282 8.57 -5.46 13.66
C PHE A 282 8.68 -4.38 14.75
N ALA A 283 7.58 -3.95 15.39
CA ALA A 283 7.65 -2.84 16.33
C ALA A 283 8.38 -3.23 17.62
N THR A 284 9.19 -2.31 18.12
CA THR A 284 9.87 -2.42 19.43
C THR A 284 9.21 -1.55 20.49
N GLY A 285 8.65 -0.40 20.08
CA GLY A 285 7.92 0.56 20.91
C GLY A 285 6.42 0.62 20.62
N GLY A 286 5.69 1.41 21.38
CA GLY A 286 4.33 1.86 21.09
C GLY A 286 4.32 3.01 20.07
N PRO A 287 3.14 3.59 19.75
CA PRO A 287 3.07 4.78 18.89
C PRO A 287 3.55 6.03 19.63
N ALA A 288 4.11 7.00 18.91
CA ALA A 288 4.26 8.36 19.41
C ALA A 288 2.89 9.03 19.49
N GLU A 289 2.61 9.70 20.60
CA GLU A 289 1.30 10.33 20.85
C GLU A 289 1.24 11.77 20.35
N THR A 290 2.38 12.45 20.36
CA THR A 290 2.51 13.87 20.01
C THR A 290 3.71 14.10 19.11
N ALA A 291 3.66 15.16 18.33
CA ALA A 291 4.78 15.69 17.57
C ALA A 291 4.77 17.22 17.69
N ASP A 292 5.96 17.79 17.87
CA ASP A 292 6.15 19.23 18.00
C ASP A 292 6.58 19.86 16.68
N GLY A 293 6.19 21.10 16.47
CA GLY A 293 6.65 21.94 15.37
C GLY A 293 5.58 22.22 14.31
N GLU A 294 5.66 23.40 13.73
CA GLU A 294 4.89 23.80 12.55
C GLU A 294 5.69 23.40 11.31
N ILE A 295 5.09 22.60 10.44
CA ILE A 295 5.71 22.10 9.21
C ILE A 295 4.99 22.73 8.03
N ASP A 296 5.72 23.47 7.20
CA ASP A 296 5.18 24.02 5.98
C ASP A 296 4.95 22.91 4.95
N ARG A 297 3.73 22.89 4.38
CA ARG A 297 3.30 21.88 3.42
C ARG A 297 4.14 21.87 2.14
N GLU A 298 4.41 23.04 1.58
CA GLU A 298 5.13 23.16 0.32
C GLU A 298 6.60 22.81 0.49
N ASP A 299 7.24 23.26 1.59
CA ASP A 299 8.59 22.83 1.95
C ASP A 299 8.69 21.32 2.13
N LEU A 300 7.71 20.69 2.79
CA LEU A 300 7.67 19.24 2.96
C LEU A 300 7.57 18.49 1.63
N ILE A 301 6.72 18.97 0.71
CA ILE A 301 6.62 18.40 -0.64
C ILE A 301 7.96 18.51 -1.36
N ASP A 302 8.57 19.70 -1.37
CA ASP A 302 9.82 19.94 -2.08
C ASP A 302 10.98 19.10 -1.49
N ARG A 303 11.05 18.95 -0.16
CA ARG A 303 12.01 18.06 0.50
C ARG A 303 11.81 16.59 0.12
N SER A 304 10.57 16.11 0.09
CA SER A 304 10.28 14.71 -0.27
C SER A 304 10.67 14.39 -1.71
N ILE A 305 10.44 15.32 -2.63
CA ILE A 305 10.83 15.16 -4.05
C ILE A 305 12.35 15.21 -4.22
N ALA A 306 13.03 16.08 -3.47
CA ALA A 306 14.48 16.20 -3.52
C ALA A 306 15.23 14.96 -3.02
N THR A 307 14.55 14.02 -2.36
CA THR A 307 15.12 12.71 -2.03
C THR A 307 15.27 11.80 -3.25
N GLU A 308 14.48 12.02 -4.32
CA GLU A 308 14.29 11.09 -5.44
C GLU A 308 13.80 9.69 -5.03
N ASP A 309 13.56 9.46 -3.72
CA ASP A 309 13.11 8.17 -3.17
C ASP A 309 11.60 7.99 -3.29
N GLU A 310 11.20 6.89 -3.85
CA GLU A 310 9.80 6.54 -4.09
C GLU A 310 8.96 6.39 -2.81
N HIS A 311 9.59 6.02 -1.69
CA HIS A 311 8.90 5.89 -0.41
C HIS A 311 8.63 7.26 0.21
N ALA A 312 9.62 8.17 0.19
CA ALA A 312 9.45 9.53 0.68
C ALA A 312 8.31 10.25 -0.05
N ILE A 313 8.27 10.16 -1.37
CA ILE A 313 7.25 10.80 -2.22
C ILE A 313 5.84 10.27 -1.87
N LYS A 314 5.65 8.95 -1.88
CA LYS A 314 4.35 8.34 -1.60
C LYS A 314 3.89 8.52 -0.16
N PHE A 315 4.82 8.42 0.77
CA PHE A 315 4.52 8.59 2.19
C PHE A 315 4.09 10.02 2.51
N THR A 316 4.79 11.00 1.94
CA THR A 316 4.42 12.42 2.06
C THR A 316 3.03 12.68 1.46
N GLU A 317 2.71 12.12 0.29
CA GLU A 317 1.38 12.23 -0.31
C GLU A 317 0.31 11.66 0.63
N ALA A 318 0.52 10.44 1.15
CA ALA A 318 -0.43 9.79 2.04
C ALA A 318 -0.66 10.60 3.33
N CYS A 319 0.41 11.04 4.00
CA CYS A 319 0.33 11.83 5.23
C CYS A 319 -0.36 13.18 5.00
N LEU A 320 -0.01 13.89 3.92
CA LEU A 320 -0.63 15.18 3.59
C LEU A 320 -2.12 15.05 3.25
N ARG A 321 -2.50 13.98 2.57
CA ARG A 321 -3.90 13.68 2.25
C ARG A 321 -4.71 13.38 3.51
N GLU A 322 -4.20 12.52 4.40
CA GLU A 322 -4.87 12.19 5.65
C GLU A 322 -4.95 13.40 6.59
N ASN A 323 -3.87 14.18 6.70
CA ASN A 323 -3.84 15.42 7.47
C ASN A 323 -4.83 16.47 6.94
N ALA A 324 -5.07 16.54 5.63
CA ALA A 324 -6.07 17.44 5.06
C ALA A 324 -7.52 17.05 5.41
N ILE A 325 -7.77 15.77 5.67
CA ILE A 325 -9.09 15.24 6.07
C ILE A 325 -9.31 15.40 7.57
N ARG A 326 -8.33 15.00 8.37
CA ARG A 326 -8.33 15.10 9.82
C ARG A 326 -6.96 15.63 10.28
N PRO A 327 -6.81 16.94 10.49
CA PRO A 327 -5.54 17.54 10.86
C PRO A 327 -4.97 16.94 12.16
N ASP A 328 -3.76 16.41 12.08
CA ASP A 328 -2.97 15.92 13.21
C ASP A 328 -1.48 16.16 12.95
N PRO A 329 -0.72 16.77 13.88
CA PRO A 329 0.70 17.07 13.68
C PRO A 329 1.56 15.81 13.50
N VAL A 330 1.11 14.66 13.97
CA VAL A 330 1.82 13.37 13.83
C VAL A 330 1.99 12.97 12.36
N ASP A 331 1.00 13.23 11.51
CA ASP A 331 1.09 12.92 10.08
C ASP A 331 2.21 13.74 9.39
N LEU A 332 2.25 15.04 9.67
CA LEU A 332 3.26 15.94 9.10
C LEU A 332 4.65 15.61 9.61
N ALA A 333 4.78 15.33 10.90
CA ALA A 333 6.06 14.95 11.50
C ALA A 333 6.58 13.61 10.94
N ALA A 334 5.70 12.64 10.73
CA ALA A 334 6.07 11.37 10.11
C ALA A 334 6.61 11.58 8.67
N ALA A 335 5.90 12.39 7.87
CA ALA A 335 6.35 12.70 6.51
C ALA A 335 7.67 13.47 6.50
N ALA A 336 7.85 14.43 7.40
CA ALA A 336 9.10 15.20 7.52
C ALA A 336 10.28 14.29 7.90
N HIS A 337 10.09 13.41 8.89
CA HIS A 337 11.10 12.43 9.27
C HIS A 337 11.48 11.53 8.10
N ALA A 338 10.51 11.03 7.31
CA ALA A 338 10.78 10.20 6.16
C ALA A 338 11.57 10.95 5.07
N ALA A 339 11.19 12.20 4.77
CA ALA A 339 11.89 13.03 3.79
C ALA A 339 13.33 13.32 4.21
N ASP A 340 13.57 13.59 5.50
CA ASP A 340 14.92 13.86 6.02
C ASP A 340 15.77 12.58 6.07
N PHE A 341 15.19 11.46 6.53
CA PHE A 341 15.91 10.19 6.64
C PHE A 341 16.30 9.63 5.25
N LEU A 342 15.36 9.64 4.29
CA LEU A 342 15.58 9.06 2.95
C LEU A 342 16.37 9.98 2.01
N ARG A 343 16.75 11.18 2.44
CA ARG A 343 17.64 12.09 1.72
C ARG A 343 19.11 11.70 1.81
N GLY A 344 19.49 10.91 2.81
CA GLY A 344 20.87 10.49 3.01
C GLY A 344 21.26 9.36 2.05
N ASP A 345 22.53 9.32 1.65
CA ASP A 345 23.13 8.16 0.97
C ASP A 345 23.23 7.01 2.00
N HIS A 346 22.30 6.04 1.89
CA HIS A 346 22.27 4.84 2.75
C HIS A 346 22.75 3.59 2.01
#